data_c19073e6d3a7af42a4aa482ca43b5074
#
_entry.id   c19073e6d3a7af42a4aa482ca43b5074
#
_cell.length_a   1.000
_cell.length_b   1.000
_cell.length_c   1.000
_cell.angle_alpha   90.00
_cell.angle_beta   90.00
_cell.angle_gamma   90.00
#
_symmetry.space_group_name_H-M   'P 1'
#
loop_
_entity.id
_entity.type
_entity.pdbx_description
1 polymer ?
#
loop_
_entity_poly.entity_id
_entity_poly.type
_entity_poly.pdbx_seq_one_letter_code
_entity_poly.pdbx_strand_id
1 'polypeptide(L)'
;MPNPKNLPTYYDEFVESAKKTKKSYALSTLNIFTYRYRLAESFDGMIAPEVGRTLTGYNVLTKVFLAYTAYESIVKVSRQLRVKNVNQFELNVIWNSELAIRLRKNEKLKTYLLSRKNDSGLDTKLKNFFDGSTSDIICVAYALRNVFAHGDLTASSVGTETIAKRKIFTALANTILDYCDDRFTDCLDKL
;
A
#
# COMPACT_ATOMS: atom_id res chain seq x y z
N MET A 1 19.37 8.96 -19.07
CA MET A 1 19.93 8.54 -17.76
C MET A 1 19.24 7.22 -17.40
N PRO A 2 19.93 6.21 -16.85
CA PRO A 2 19.24 5.04 -16.38
C PRO A 2 18.21 5.47 -15.36
N ASN A 3 16.95 4.98 -15.52
CA ASN A 3 15.85 5.23 -14.59
C ASN A 3 16.34 4.89 -13.18
N PRO A 4 16.42 5.83 -12.23
CA PRO A 4 16.90 5.51 -10.90
C PRO A 4 16.00 4.42 -10.32
N LYS A 5 16.61 3.33 -9.86
CA LYS A 5 15.91 2.25 -9.15
C LYS A 5 14.95 2.87 -8.13
N ASN A 6 13.74 2.32 -8.07
CA ASN A 6 12.69 2.69 -7.11
C ASN A 6 11.86 3.95 -7.43
N LEU A 7 11.82 4.38 -8.69
CA LEU A 7 10.87 5.39 -9.15
C LEU A 7 9.72 4.73 -9.94
N PRO A 8 8.54 5.37 -10.03
CA PRO A 8 7.46 4.90 -10.88
C PRO A 8 7.92 4.78 -12.34
N THR A 9 7.34 3.84 -13.06
CA THR A 9 7.51 3.72 -14.51
C THR A 9 7.11 5.05 -15.16
N TYR A 10 7.83 5.47 -16.20
CA TYR A 10 7.64 6.77 -16.89
C TYR A 10 7.89 8.04 -16.04
N TYR A 11 8.66 7.93 -14.95
CA TYR A 11 8.98 9.09 -14.13
C TYR A 11 9.70 10.21 -14.91
N ASP A 12 10.58 9.87 -15.85
CA ASP A 12 11.30 10.85 -16.66
C ASP A 12 10.32 11.64 -17.56
N GLU A 13 9.30 10.98 -18.11
CA GLU A 13 8.23 11.63 -18.89
C GLU A 13 7.38 12.56 -18.02
N PHE A 14 7.12 12.17 -16.77
CA PHE A 14 6.49 13.04 -15.79
C PHE A 14 7.30 14.31 -15.56
N VAL A 15 8.62 14.20 -15.37
CA VAL A 15 9.50 15.36 -15.16
C VAL A 15 9.47 16.30 -16.36
N GLU A 16 9.51 15.77 -17.58
CA GLU A 16 9.45 16.58 -18.80
C GLU A 16 8.07 17.26 -18.99
N SER A 17 7.00 16.55 -18.69
CA SER A 17 5.64 17.10 -18.74
C SER A 17 5.45 18.19 -17.69
N ALA A 18 5.96 17.98 -16.48
CA ALA A 18 5.88 18.93 -15.39
C ALA A 18 6.62 20.26 -15.69
N LYS A 19 7.72 20.23 -16.47
CA LYS A 19 8.43 21.43 -16.92
C LYS A 19 7.59 22.27 -17.90
N LYS A 20 6.77 21.64 -18.71
CA LYS A 20 5.97 22.28 -19.78
C LYS A 20 4.61 22.75 -19.29
N THR A 21 4.09 22.16 -18.24
CA THR A 21 2.75 22.42 -17.74
C THR A 21 2.78 23.48 -16.65
N LYS A 22 1.80 24.39 -16.65
CA LYS A 22 1.63 25.36 -15.55
C LYS A 22 1.45 24.60 -14.22
N LYS A 23 2.10 25.09 -13.15
CA LYS A 23 1.94 24.53 -11.81
C LYS A 23 0.45 24.35 -11.49
N SER A 24 0.04 23.11 -11.25
CA SER A 24 -1.31 22.75 -10.87
C SER A 24 -1.28 21.97 -9.54
N TYR A 25 -2.41 21.93 -8.87
CA TYR A 25 -2.53 21.13 -7.64
C TYR A 25 -2.33 19.62 -7.91
N ALA A 26 -2.75 19.13 -9.09
CA ALA A 26 -2.54 17.75 -9.52
C ALA A 26 -1.04 17.42 -9.66
N LEU A 27 -0.26 18.31 -10.33
CA LEU A 27 1.20 18.16 -10.43
C LEU A 27 1.88 18.12 -9.06
N SER A 28 1.49 19.00 -8.15
CA SER A 28 2.02 19.00 -6.78
C SER A 28 1.70 17.69 -6.05
N THR A 29 0.49 17.17 -6.21
CA THR A 29 0.08 15.90 -5.58
C THR A 29 0.78 14.71 -6.21
N LEU A 30 1.00 14.69 -7.54
CA LEU A 30 1.82 13.67 -8.20
C LEU A 30 3.26 13.69 -7.72
N ASN A 31 3.83 14.87 -7.53
CA ASN A 31 5.19 14.98 -6.98
C ASN A 31 5.28 14.40 -5.57
N ILE A 32 4.28 14.68 -4.70
CA ILE A 32 4.20 14.05 -3.37
C ILE A 32 4.09 12.53 -3.49
N PHE A 33 3.28 12.04 -4.44
CA PHE A 33 3.16 10.61 -4.70
C PHE A 33 4.52 9.99 -5.05
N THR A 34 5.28 10.58 -5.99
CA THR A 34 6.56 10.01 -6.41
C THR A 34 7.57 9.90 -5.26
N TYR A 35 7.59 10.84 -4.32
CA TYR A 35 8.41 10.75 -3.12
C TYR A 35 7.96 9.59 -2.19
N ARG A 36 6.66 9.45 -1.99
CA ARG A 36 6.12 8.38 -1.13
C ARG A 36 6.32 7.00 -1.76
N TYR A 37 6.11 6.89 -3.07
CA TYR A 37 6.37 5.66 -3.82
C TYR A 37 7.84 5.26 -3.72
N ARG A 38 8.75 6.19 -4.02
CA ARG A 38 10.19 5.96 -3.91
C ARG A 38 10.60 5.54 -2.51
N LEU A 39 10.06 6.18 -1.48
CA LEU A 39 10.34 5.83 -0.08
C LEU A 39 9.89 4.38 0.22
N ALA A 40 8.70 4.00 -0.24
CA ALA A 40 8.16 2.65 -0.03
C ALA A 40 8.95 1.58 -0.81
N GLU A 41 9.31 1.86 -2.08
CA GLU A 41 10.09 0.95 -2.92
C GLU A 41 11.51 0.75 -2.39
N SER A 42 12.18 1.85 -2.01
CA SER A 42 13.57 1.80 -1.52
C SER A 42 13.70 1.39 -0.05
N PHE A 43 12.57 1.18 0.66
CA PHE A 43 12.63 0.78 2.06
C PHE A 43 13.17 -0.65 2.21
N ASP A 44 14.38 -0.76 2.74
CA ASP A 44 15.10 -2.01 2.98
C ASP A 44 15.09 -2.45 4.46
N GLY A 45 14.53 -1.62 5.31
CA GLY A 45 14.35 -1.89 6.73
C GLY A 45 14.98 -0.85 7.64
N MET A 46 14.64 -0.97 8.91
CA MET A 46 15.23 -0.19 10.00
C MET A 46 16.42 -0.96 10.59
N ILE A 47 17.39 -0.23 11.11
CA ILE A 47 18.54 -0.80 11.81
C ILE A 47 18.33 -0.55 13.30
N ALA A 48 18.16 -1.64 14.07
CA ALA A 48 18.10 -1.60 15.52
C ALA A 48 18.73 -2.90 16.06
N PRO A 49 20.02 -2.90 16.40
CA PRO A 49 20.79 -4.10 16.67
C PRO A 49 20.23 -4.98 17.79
N GLU A 50 19.56 -4.38 18.77
CA GLU A 50 19.17 -5.06 20.01
C GLU A 50 17.81 -5.80 19.94
N VAL A 51 17.04 -5.64 18.84
CA VAL A 51 15.67 -6.15 18.74
C VAL A 51 15.42 -7.15 17.60
N GLY A 52 16.44 -7.66 17.00
CA GLY A 52 16.51 -8.73 15.98
C GLY A 52 15.21 -9.20 15.32
N ARG A 53 14.60 -10.27 15.85
CA ARG A 53 13.39 -10.89 15.25
C ARG A 53 12.16 -9.96 15.25
N THR A 54 12.02 -9.14 16.26
CA THR A 54 10.92 -8.16 16.36
C THR A 54 11.06 -7.12 15.26
N LEU A 55 12.28 -6.66 15.01
CA LEU A 55 12.57 -5.67 13.97
C LEU A 55 12.17 -6.15 12.58
N THR A 56 12.46 -7.43 12.24
CA THR A 56 12.06 -7.96 10.92
C THR A 56 10.56 -7.99 10.72
N GLY A 57 9.78 -8.19 11.79
CA GLY A 57 8.32 -8.07 11.74
C GLY A 57 7.86 -6.62 11.52
N TYR A 58 8.45 -5.68 12.22
CA TYR A 58 8.16 -4.26 12.03
C TYR A 58 8.56 -3.77 10.63
N ASN A 59 9.67 -4.24 10.07
CA ASN A 59 10.12 -3.84 8.74
C ASN A 59 9.07 -4.14 7.66
N VAL A 60 8.48 -5.34 7.66
CA VAL A 60 7.44 -5.66 6.67
C VAL A 60 6.16 -4.87 6.88
N LEU A 61 5.79 -4.56 8.13
CA LEU A 61 4.63 -3.74 8.44
C LEU A 61 4.86 -2.27 8.07
N THR A 62 6.06 -1.76 8.29
CA THR A 62 6.47 -0.42 7.84
C THR A 62 6.41 -0.32 6.32
N LYS A 63 6.85 -1.35 5.59
CA LYS A 63 6.72 -1.36 4.12
C LYS A 63 5.26 -1.30 3.69
N VAL A 64 4.35 -2.04 4.34
CA VAL A 64 2.89 -1.94 4.07
C VAL A 64 2.37 -0.53 4.36
N PHE A 65 2.77 0.06 5.49
CA PHE A 65 2.39 1.43 5.85
C PHE A 65 2.84 2.45 4.79
N LEU A 66 4.09 2.38 4.35
CA LEU A 66 4.64 3.27 3.34
C LEU A 66 3.95 3.08 1.97
N ALA A 67 3.74 1.83 1.55
CA ALA A 67 3.00 1.52 0.31
C ALA A 67 1.58 2.07 0.35
N TYR A 68 0.88 1.95 1.50
CA TYR A 68 -0.45 2.51 1.65
C TYR A 68 -0.45 4.05 1.60
N THR A 69 0.57 4.73 2.13
CA THR A 69 0.67 6.20 2.00
C THR A 69 0.88 6.66 0.56
N ALA A 70 1.60 5.89 -0.25
CA ALA A 70 1.71 6.12 -1.70
C ALA A 70 0.35 5.92 -2.38
N TYR A 71 -0.37 4.84 -2.05
CA TYR A 71 -1.73 4.58 -2.53
C TYR A 71 -2.70 5.73 -2.24
N GLU A 72 -2.76 6.23 -1.00
CA GLU A 72 -3.61 7.38 -0.66
C GLU A 72 -3.31 8.60 -1.56
N SER A 73 -2.04 8.81 -1.88
CA SER A 73 -1.63 9.95 -2.72
C SER A 73 -2.04 9.77 -4.18
N ILE A 74 -1.83 8.59 -4.77
CA ILE A 74 -2.20 8.36 -6.16
C ILE A 74 -3.71 8.33 -6.37
N VAL A 75 -4.47 7.77 -5.43
CA VAL A 75 -5.94 7.79 -5.48
C VAL A 75 -6.47 9.23 -5.41
N LYS A 76 -5.87 10.08 -4.57
CA LYS A 76 -6.25 11.48 -4.47
C LYS A 76 -6.06 12.22 -5.79
N VAL A 77 -4.90 12.09 -6.44
CA VAL A 77 -4.63 12.78 -7.70
C VAL A 77 -5.43 12.18 -8.86
N SER A 78 -5.61 10.86 -8.90
CA SER A 78 -6.43 10.19 -9.91
C SER A 78 -7.88 10.71 -9.93
N ARG A 79 -8.45 10.95 -8.73
CA ARG A 79 -9.78 11.58 -8.62
C ARG A 79 -9.80 13.01 -9.16
N GLN A 80 -8.75 13.79 -8.88
CA GLN A 80 -8.62 15.17 -9.38
C GLN A 80 -8.50 15.23 -10.90
N LEU A 81 -7.75 14.31 -11.49
CA LEU A 81 -7.56 14.19 -12.94
C LEU A 81 -8.72 13.44 -13.64
N ARG A 82 -9.73 12.99 -12.88
CA ARG A 82 -10.87 12.22 -13.39
C ARG A 82 -10.43 10.96 -14.15
N VAL A 83 -9.37 10.30 -13.66
CA VAL A 83 -8.97 9.00 -14.17
C VAL A 83 -10.10 8.00 -13.89
N LYS A 84 -10.49 7.22 -14.89
CA LYS A 84 -11.57 6.24 -14.74
C LYS A 84 -11.17 5.11 -13.79
N ASN A 85 -12.18 4.48 -13.15
CA ASN A 85 -12.02 3.30 -12.29
C ASN A 85 -11.17 3.50 -11.02
N VAL A 86 -11.04 4.74 -10.54
CA VAL A 86 -10.25 5.05 -9.32
C VAL A 86 -10.83 4.41 -8.05
N ASN A 87 -12.13 4.12 -8.05
CA ASN A 87 -12.81 3.53 -6.88
C ASN A 87 -12.81 1.99 -6.89
N GLN A 88 -12.39 1.39 -7.99
CA GLN A 88 -12.29 -0.05 -8.13
C GLN A 88 -10.81 -0.43 -8.08
N PHE A 89 -10.41 -0.94 -6.95
CA PHE A 89 -9.16 -1.69 -6.82
C PHE A 89 -9.40 -3.05 -7.48
N GLU A 90 -9.67 -3.00 -8.77
CA GLU A 90 -9.72 -4.18 -9.63
C GLU A 90 -8.30 -4.62 -9.95
N LEU A 91 -7.63 -5.08 -8.93
CA LEU A 91 -6.46 -5.91 -9.14
C LEU A 91 -6.95 -7.15 -9.88
N ASN A 92 -6.23 -7.53 -10.93
CA ASN A 92 -6.48 -8.74 -11.68
C ASN A 92 -6.93 -9.87 -10.74
N VAL A 93 -8.14 -10.33 -10.90
CA VAL A 93 -8.87 -11.26 -10.01
C VAL A 93 -8.03 -12.48 -9.61
N ILE A 94 -7.10 -12.92 -10.46
CA ILE A 94 -6.24 -14.10 -10.24
C ILE A 94 -5.15 -13.82 -9.18
N TRP A 95 -4.51 -12.68 -9.21
CA TRP A 95 -3.46 -12.30 -8.25
C TRP A 95 -4.02 -12.02 -6.86
N ASN A 96 -5.16 -11.38 -6.81
CA ASN A 96 -5.81 -11.03 -5.56
C ASN A 96 -6.40 -12.23 -4.82
N SER A 97 -6.85 -13.26 -5.54
CA SER A 97 -7.44 -14.42 -4.87
C SER A 97 -6.44 -15.15 -4.00
N GLU A 98 -5.21 -15.39 -4.46
CA GLU A 98 -4.20 -16.11 -3.68
C GLU A 98 -3.69 -15.29 -2.49
N LEU A 99 -3.35 -14.03 -2.68
CA LEU A 99 -2.90 -13.15 -1.60
C LEU A 99 -4.03 -12.94 -0.57
N ALA A 100 -5.26 -12.72 -1.02
CA ALA A 100 -6.41 -12.58 -0.15
C ALA A 100 -6.66 -13.86 0.66
N ILE A 101 -6.56 -15.05 0.07
CA ILE A 101 -6.66 -16.33 0.77
C ILE A 101 -5.57 -16.45 1.84
N ARG A 102 -4.34 -16.10 1.51
CA ARG A 102 -3.23 -16.17 2.49
C ARG A 102 -3.41 -15.19 3.65
N LEU A 103 -3.89 -13.97 3.38
CA LEU A 103 -4.20 -12.98 4.43
C LEU A 103 -5.33 -13.47 5.34
N ARG A 104 -6.41 -14.05 4.78
CA ARG A 104 -7.54 -14.62 5.53
C ARG A 104 -7.11 -15.78 6.44
N LYS A 105 -6.18 -16.62 5.99
CA LYS A 105 -5.64 -17.75 6.78
C LYS A 105 -4.73 -17.30 7.93
N ASN A 106 -4.39 -16.03 8.04
CA ASN A 106 -3.63 -15.51 9.16
C ASN A 106 -4.57 -15.16 10.33
N GLU A 107 -4.86 -16.16 11.19
CA GLU A 107 -5.80 -16.02 12.29
C GLU A 107 -5.41 -14.92 13.29
N LYS A 108 -4.11 -14.69 13.53
CA LYS A 108 -3.66 -13.58 14.38
C LYS A 108 -4.03 -12.23 13.78
N LEU A 109 -3.78 -12.04 12.48
CA LEU A 109 -4.15 -10.83 11.76
C LEU A 109 -5.66 -10.60 11.83
N LYS A 110 -6.44 -11.64 11.51
CA LYS A 110 -7.92 -11.59 11.54
C LYS A 110 -8.43 -11.20 12.92
N THR A 111 -8.05 -11.95 13.95
CA THR A 111 -8.48 -11.70 15.33
C THR A 111 -8.09 -10.29 15.77
N TYR A 112 -6.86 -9.88 15.49
CA TYR A 112 -6.36 -8.57 15.87
C TYR A 112 -7.13 -7.44 15.20
N LEU A 113 -7.31 -7.46 13.87
CA LEU A 113 -7.99 -6.39 13.15
C LEU A 113 -9.48 -6.31 13.48
N LEU A 114 -10.15 -7.46 13.66
CA LEU A 114 -11.58 -7.51 14.02
C LEU A 114 -11.85 -7.14 15.49
N SER A 115 -10.85 -7.25 16.38
CA SER A 115 -10.98 -6.83 17.78
C SER A 115 -10.80 -5.32 17.97
N ARG A 116 -10.30 -4.60 16.97
CA ARG A 116 -10.10 -3.15 17.06
C ARG A 116 -11.39 -2.39 16.78
N LYS A 117 -11.55 -1.28 17.48
CA LYS A 117 -12.66 -0.37 17.24
C LYS A 117 -12.32 0.51 16.03
N ASN A 118 -12.78 0.10 14.87
CA ASN A 118 -12.66 0.87 13.62
C ASN A 118 -13.92 1.71 13.39
N ASP A 119 -13.90 2.57 12.36
CA ASP A 119 -15.16 3.13 11.87
C ASP A 119 -16.05 2.02 11.28
N SER A 120 -17.37 2.25 11.28
CA SER A 120 -18.35 1.25 10.85
C SER A 120 -18.17 0.77 9.40
N GLY A 121 -17.62 1.64 8.54
CA GLY A 121 -17.35 1.32 7.14
C GLY A 121 -16.17 0.35 7.00
N LEU A 122 -15.10 0.57 7.76
CA LEU A 122 -13.94 -0.32 7.78
C LEU A 122 -14.26 -1.66 8.41
N ASP A 123 -15.02 -1.68 9.52
CA ASP A 123 -15.44 -2.92 10.17
C ASP A 123 -16.23 -3.82 9.21
N THR A 124 -17.16 -3.24 8.45
CA THR A 124 -17.94 -3.99 7.45
C THR A 124 -17.03 -4.55 6.35
N LYS A 125 -16.10 -3.75 5.82
CA LYS A 125 -15.14 -4.19 4.80
C LYS A 125 -14.24 -5.32 5.30
N LEU A 126 -13.73 -5.22 6.53
CA LEU A 126 -12.88 -6.26 7.13
C LEU A 126 -13.67 -7.56 7.35
N LYS A 127 -14.91 -7.49 7.83
CA LYS A 127 -15.78 -8.68 7.96
C LYS A 127 -15.99 -9.35 6.61
N ASN A 128 -16.40 -8.60 5.59
CA ASN A 128 -16.61 -9.11 4.23
C ASN A 128 -15.31 -9.68 3.61
N PHE A 129 -14.16 -9.09 3.94
CA PHE A 129 -12.88 -9.63 3.50
C PHE A 129 -12.58 -10.97 4.19
N PHE A 130 -12.68 -11.05 5.52
CA PHE A 130 -12.31 -12.25 6.26
C PHE A 130 -13.33 -13.40 6.14
N ASP A 131 -14.60 -13.13 5.79
CA ASP A 131 -15.59 -14.16 5.45
C ASP A 131 -15.51 -14.64 3.99
N GLY A 132 -14.75 -13.94 3.15
CA GLY A 132 -14.53 -14.30 1.75
C GLY A 132 -15.49 -13.65 0.75
N SER A 133 -16.38 -12.77 1.20
CA SER A 133 -17.34 -12.05 0.34
C SER A 133 -16.67 -11.06 -0.60
N THR A 134 -15.46 -10.61 -0.28
CA THR A 134 -14.65 -9.73 -1.14
C THR A 134 -13.18 -10.10 -1.08
N SER A 135 -12.44 -9.80 -2.15
CA SER A 135 -10.98 -9.92 -2.22
C SER A 135 -10.26 -8.58 -2.08
N ASP A 136 -10.94 -7.53 -1.59
CA ASP A 136 -10.36 -6.20 -1.41
C ASP A 136 -9.30 -6.20 -0.29
N ILE A 137 -8.04 -6.40 -0.68
CA ILE A 137 -6.90 -6.38 0.24
C ILE A 137 -6.57 -4.98 0.78
N ILE A 138 -7.10 -3.93 0.16
CA ILE A 138 -6.85 -2.55 0.59
C ILE A 138 -7.46 -2.26 1.96
N CYS A 139 -8.60 -2.87 2.29
CA CYS A 139 -9.18 -2.71 3.61
C CYS A 139 -8.24 -3.23 4.71
N VAL A 140 -7.49 -4.31 4.44
CA VAL A 140 -6.47 -4.85 5.37
C VAL A 140 -5.29 -3.89 5.50
N ALA A 141 -4.76 -3.36 4.38
CA ALA A 141 -3.68 -2.40 4.41
C ALA A 141 -4.08 -1.09 5.12
N TYR A 142 -5.30 -0.62 4.90
CA TYR A 142 -5.86 0.54 5.58
C TYR A 142 -5.97 0.32 7.09
N ALA A 143 -6.49 -0.82 7.51
CA ALA A 143 -6.57 -1.18 8.92
C ALA A 143 -5.18 -1.24 9.58
N LEU A 144 -4.21 -1.90 8.93
CA LEU A 144 -2.83 -1.96 9.40
C LEU A 144 -2.20 -0.58 9.51
N ARG A 145 -2.42 0.29 8.51
CA ARG A 145 -1.93 1.68 8.55
C ARG A 145 -2.50 2.44 9.73
N ASN A 146 -3.80 2.31 10.00
CA ASN A 146 -4.43 3.01 11.13
C ASN A 146 -3.84 2.55 12.46
N VAL A 147 -3.75 1.24 12.68
CA VAL A 147 -3.19 0.71 13.94
C VAL A 147 -1.71 1.06 14.11
N PHE A 148 -0.96 1.08 13.00
CA PHE A 148 0.45 1.48 13.00
C PHE A 148 0.60 2.96 13.38
N ALA A 149 -0.19 3.84 12.77
CA ALA A 149 -0.16 5.28 13.02
C ALA A 149 -0.54 5.65 14.46
N HIS A 150 -1.40 4.86 15.11
CA HIS A 150 -1.77 5.05 16.51
C HIS A 150 -0.80 4.42 17.51
N GLY A 151 0.25 3.73 17.04
CA GLY A 151 1.25 3.08 17.90
C GLY A 151 0.76 1.79 18.56
N ASP A 152 -0.42 1.30 18.21
CA ASP A 152 -1.04 0.11 18.80
C ASP A 152 -0.57 -1.21 18.19
N LEU A 153 0.16 -1.15 17.07
CA LEU A 153 0.56 -2.33 16.32
C LEU A 153 1.85 -2.93 16.87
N THR A 154 1.80 -4.18 17.27
CA THR A 154 3.00 -4.97 17.52
C THR A 154 3.19 -6.03 16.42
N ALA A 155 4.44 -6.31 16.06
CA ALA A 155 4.75 -7.29 15.02
C ALA A 155 4.13 -8.67 15.30
N SER A 156 4.13 -9.09 16.57
CA SER A 156 3.57 -10.37 17.00
C SER A 156 2.04 -10.42 16.97
N SER A 157 1.36 -9.28 17.15
CA SER A 157 -0.10 -9.25 17.18
C SER A 157 -0.75 -9.61 15.83
N VAL A 158 -0.07 -9.36 14.75
CA VAL A 158 -0.55 -9.66 13.38
C VAL A 158 0.14 -10.87 12.74
N GLY A 159 0.95 -11.59 13.53
CA GLY A 159 1.53 -12.86 13.09
C GLY A 159 2.66 -12.69 12.07
N THR A 160 3.71 -11.93 12.41
CA THR A 160 4.91 -11.80 11.56
C THR A 160 6.09 -12.66 12.01
N GLU A 161 5.85 -13.64 12.88
CA GLU A 161 6.92 -14.40 13.55
C GLU A 161 7.71 -15.27 12.58
N THR A 162 7.08 -15.76 11.51
CA THR A 162 7.74 -16.66 10.56
C THR A 162 8.05 -15.94 9.24
N ILE A 163 9.07 -16.44 8.53
CA ILE A 163 9.42 -15.95 7.18
C ILE A 163 8.22 -16.06 6.23
N ALA A 164 7.49 -17.19 6.28
CA ALA A 164 6.33 -17.40 5.42
C ALA A 164 5.24 -16.33 5.64
N LYS A 165 4.95 -15.99 6.90
CA LYS A 165 3.98 -14.94 7.23
C LYS A 165 4.46 -13.54 6.83
N ARG A 166 5.75 -13.23 7.04
CA ARG A 166 6.32 -11.96 6.58
C ARG A 166 6.24 -11.80 5.06
N LYS A 167 6.45 -12.85 4.28
CA LYS A 167 6.28 -12.83 2.82
C LYS A 167 4.88 -12.41 2.37
N ILE A 168 3.84 -12.70 3.17
CA ILE A 168 2.45 -12.26 2.87
C ILE A 168 2.35 -10.73 2.93
N PHE A 169 2.92 -10.11 3.96
CA PHE A 169 2.90 -8.64 4.08
C PHE A 169 3.80 -7.96 3.05
N THR A 170 4.94 -8.58 2.71
CA THR A 170 5.77 -8.09 1.59
C THR A 170 4.99 -8.14 0.27
N ALA A 171 4.29 -9.24 0.02
CA ALA A 171 3.43 -9.36 -1.17
C ALA A 171 2.31 -8.31 -1.16
N LEU A 172 1.67 -8.06 0.00
CA LEU A 172 0.66 -7.01 0.13
C LEU A 172 1.22 -5.63 -0.24
N ALA A 173 2.40 -5.27 0.30
CA ALA A 173 3.03 -3.99 -0.01
C ALA A 173 3.38 -3.87 -1.49
N ASN A 174 4.00 -4.89 -2.08
CA ASN A 174 4.39 -4.89 -3.49
C ASN A 174 3.16 -4.79 -4.40
N THR A 175 2.09 -5.56 -4.14
CA THR A 175 0.84 -5.48 -4.92
C THR A 175 0.23 -4.07 -4.89
N ILE A 176 0.32 -3.38 -3.75
CA ILE A 176 -0.14 -1.99 -3.65
C ILE A 176 0.75 -1.07 -4.49
N LEU A 177 2.06 -1.26 -4.49
CA LEU A 177 3.01 -0.44 -5.26
C LEU A 177 2.87 -0.68 -6.76
N ASP A 178 2.67 -1.93 -7.19
CA ASP A 178 2.37 -2.26 -8.60
C ASP A 178 1.11 -1.51 -9.08
N TYR A 179 0.04 -1.55 -8.28
CA TYR A 179 -1.16 -0.77 -8.58
C TYR A 179 -0.89 0.75 -8.64
N CYS A 180 -0.06 1.27 -7.74
CA CYS A 180 0.29 2.69 -7.73
C CYS A 180 1.04 3.09 -8.99
N ASP A 181 1.91 2.24 -9.50
CA ASP A 181 2.67 2.45 -10.72
C ASP A 181 1.77 2.49 -11.97
N ASP A 182 0.85 1.52 -12.07
CA ASP A 182 -0.17 1.52 -13.13
C ASP A 182 -1.02 2.79 -13.11
N ARG A 183 -1.46 3.22 -11.92
CA ARG A 183 -2.27 4.44 -11.76
C ARG A 183 -1.49 5.72 -12.03
N PHE A 184 -0.21 5.72 -11.74
CA PHE A 184 0.66 6.85 -12.10
C PHE A 184 0.71 7.03 -13.61
N THR A 185 0.87 5.93 -14.36
CA THR A 185 0.82 5.94 -15.84
C THR A 185 -0.50 6.51 -16.35
N ASP A 186 -1.65 6.02 -15.82
CA ASP A 186 -2.98 6.55 -16.17
C ASP A 186 -3.13 8.06 -15.87
N CYS A 187 -2.46 8.54 -14.82
CA CYS A 187 -2.46 9.97 -14.48
C CYS A 187 -1.64 10.81 -15.44
N LEU A 188 -0.54 10.28 -15.97
CA LEU A 188 0.30 10.97 -16.95
C LEU A 188 -0.46 11.23 -18.25
N ASP A 189 -1.28 10.28 -18.67
CA ASP A 189 -2.13 10.41 -19.88
C ASP A 189 -3.20 11.50 -19.77
N LYS A 190 -3.39 12.05 -18.55
CA LYS A 190 -4.38 13.12 -18.27
C LYS A 190 -3.74 14.47 -17.94
N LEU A 191 -2.43 14.56 -17.93
CA LEU A 191 -1.71 15.82 -17.73
C LEU A 191 -1.57 16.59 -19.03
#